data_143ae913c4d9696344f3c9955b0dd517
#
_entry.id   143ae913c4d9696344f3c9955b0dd517
#
_cell.length_a   1.000
_cell.length_b   1.000
_cell.length_c   1.000
_cell.angle_alpha   90.00
_cell.angle_beta   90.00
_cell.angle_gamma   90.00
#
_symmetry.space_group_name_H-M   'P 1'
#
loop_
_entity.id
_entity.type
_entity.pdbx_description
1 polymer ?
#
loop_
_entity_poly.entity_id
_entity_poly.type
_entity_poly.pdbx_seq_one_letter_code
_entity_poly.pdbx_strand_id
1 'polypeptide(L)'
;MLLWGDYHYLKRGKKIIATTVQKFPFILDELGDLSDRRFALLIDEAHSSQGGKTTAMMHAALSGKAGIGEVDEDSVQDAVNAEIERRIESRRMLSNASYYAFTATPKNRTLELFGERTVEGDQVTFRSPEELTYPTKQAIQEGFIRDVMENYTPIDSFYHVAKTVEDDPDFDKSKALKKIRHFVESHETAIRRKAEIMVDHFVENVDRKSKVGGRARAMVVCNGIARAVDYFREISARLKKLNRPYEAIVAFSGEFEIAGEKKTESDLNGFPGKDIPAMFKDDRYRFLIVANKYVTGFDEPLLHTMYVDKPLAGVLAVQTLSRLNRAHPDKHDTFVLDFAGNAEAVRAAFQDYYRATIQEGETDPNRLHDLKAELDGSQVYSWEQVEELVSLFLAGSNRERLDPILDSCVAVYMKSLDEDGQVAFKGKAKAFLRSYGFLGAILSYGHAEWEKLSIFLNFLVPKLPAPQEADLSAGVLDTIDMDSYRVEARDTLNMSLDDADAAVAPVPLASAGAKADPEIERLSAIVKAFNDLFGDIDWKDEDKIMKVITEEIPARVAQDKAYQNAQAYSDQQNARLESDNALSRVVLDMLSDHTELYRLFSQNSKFKRWLGDVVFERTYRRGLEALPQEASAA
;
A
#
# COMPACT_ATOMS: atom_id res chain seq x y z
N MET A 1 -19.25 -27.17 1.13
CA MET A 1 -20.25 -27.29 2.21
C MET A 1 -20.91 -25.95 2.62
N LEU A 2 -20.31 -24.80 2.38
CA LEU A 2 -20.89 -23.46 2.66
C LEU A 2 -21.79 -22.90 1.55
N LEU A 3 -21.70 -23.40 0.32
CA LEU A 3 -22.47 -22.93 -0.84
C LEU A 3 -23.95 -23.38 -0.83
N TRP A 4 -24.25 -24.53 -0.25
CA TRP A 4 -25.61 -25.10 -0.15
C TRP A 4 -26.53 -24.31 0.79
N GLY A 5 -25.98 -23.57 1.74
CA GLY A 5 -26.78 -22.82 2.71
C GLY A 5 -27.56 -21.67 2.08
N ASP A 6 -26.93 -20.86 1.25
CA ASP A 6 -27.52 -19.62 0.70
C ASP A 6 -28.65 -19.95 -0.28
N TYR A 7 -28.47 -20.94 -1.16
CA TYR A 7 -29.54 -21.50 -2.04
C TYR A 7 -30.75 -21.96 -1.24
N HIS A 8 -30.55 -22.78 -0.21
CA HIS A 8 -31.63 -23.32 0.61
C HIS A 8 -32.41 -22.22 1.35
N TYR A 9 -31.70 -21.15 1.79
CA TYR A 9 -32.34 -20.04 2.50
C TYR A 9 -33.20 -19.18 1.57
N LEU A 10 -32.74 -18.89 0.36
CA LEU A 10 -33.49 -18.15 -0.65
C LEU A 10 -34.76 -18.94 -1.04
N LYS A 11 -34.62 -20.23 -1.35
CA LYS A 11 -35.76 -21.09 -1.76
C LYS A 11 -36.78 -21.25 -0.64
N ARG A 12 -36.33 -21.36 0.62
CA ARG A 12 -37.21 -21.48 1.79
C ARG A 12 -37.83 -20.15 2.25
N GLY A 13 -37.53 -19.04 1.58
CA GLY A 13 -38.10 -17.73 1.89
C GLY A 13 -37.64 -17.19 3.25
N LYS A 14 -36.38 -17.42 3.64
CA LYS A 14 -35.82 -16.78 4.85
C LYS A 14 -35.84 -15.27 4.69
N LYS A 15 -36.22 -14.56 5.76
CA LYS A 15 -36.40 -13.10 5.73
C LYS A 15 -35.06 -12.33 5.70
N ILE A 16 -34.04 -12.86 6.31
CA ILE A 16 -32.70 -12.24 6.40
C ILE A 16 -31.66 -13.28 6.00
N ILE A 17 -30.82 -12.93 5.03
CA ILE A 17 -29.73 -13.76 4.54
C ILE A 17 -28.47 -12.90 4.48
N ALA A 18 -27.43 -13.31 5.21
CA ALA A 18 -26.11 -12.68 5.13
C ALA A 18 -25.20 -13.54 4.27
N THR A 19 -24.68 -12.97 3.19
CA THR A 19 -23.86 -13.70 2.22
C THR A 19 -22.85 -12.77 1.55
N THR A 20 -21.97 -13.33 0.73
CA THR A 20 -21.05 -12.55 -0.11
C THR A 20 -21.49 -12.64 -1.58
N VAL A 21 -21.33 -11.55 -2.31
CA VAL A 21 -21.74 -11.47 -3.73
C VAL A 21 -21.04 -12.54 -4.59
N GLN A 22 -19.85 -12.99 -4.21
CA GLN A 22 -19.09 -14.03 -4.92
C GLN A 22 -19.73 -15.42 -4.92
N LYS A 23 -20.69 -15.67 -4.06
CA LYS A 23 -21.39 -16.96 -3.99
C LYS A 23 -22.51 -17.11 -5.03
N PHE A 24 -23.06 -16.01 -5.51
CA PHE A 24 -24.18 -16.05 -6.46
C PHE A 24 -23.91 -16.81 -7.76
N PRO A 25 -22.72 -16.71 -8.40
CA PRO A 25 -22.43 -17.48 -9.62
C PRO A 25 -22.63 -18.99 -9.50
N PHE A 26 -22.45 -19.54 -8.30
CA PHE A 26 -22.51 -20.98 -8.05
C PHE A 26 -23.91 -21.51 -7.72
N ILE A 27 -24.89 -20.63 -7.57
CA ILE A 27 -26.26 -21.02 -7.21
C ILE A 27 -27.28 -20.60 -8.27
N LEU A 28 -26.82 -19.92 -9.34
CA LEU A 28 -27.69 -19.38 -10.40
C LEU A 28 -28.57 -20.43 -11.06
N ASP A 29 -27.98 -21.56 -11.47
CA ASP A 29 -28.66 -22.62 -12.21
C ASP A 29 -29.70 -23.37 -11.35
N GLU A 30 -29.59 -23.25 -10.04
CA GLU A 30 -30.47 -23.94 -9.09
C GLU A 30 -31.58 -23.03 -8.52
N LEU A 31 -31.45 -21.70 -8.68
CA LEU A 31 -32.46 -20.73 -8.26
C LEU A 31 -33.57 -20.67 -9.31
N GLY A 32 -34.76 -21.13 -8.98
CA GLY A 32 -35.96 -20.91 -9.81
C GLY A 32 -36.32 -19.42 -9.91
N ASP A 33 -37.41 -19.12 -10.60
CA ASP A 33 -37.91 -17.76 -10.76
C ASP A 33 -38.22 -17.10 -9.39
N LEU A 34 -37.61 -15.96 -9.13
CA LEU A 34 -37.78 -15.13 -7.92
C LEU A 34 -38.40 -13.76 -8.25
N SER A 35 -38.86 -13.54 -9.48
CA SER A 35 -39.40 -12.25 -9.94
C SER A 35 -40.62 -11.77 -9.15
N ASP A 36 -41.39 -12.68 -8.58
CA ASP A 36 -42.55 -12.36 -7.74
C ASP A 36 -42.19 -11.85 -6.33
N ARG A 37 -40.93 -11.93 -5.96
CA ARG A 37 -40.47 -11.53 -4.62
C ARG A 37 -39.91 -10.13 -4.65
N ARG A 38 -40.02 -9.43 -3.52
CA ARG A 38 -39.36 -8.14 -3.29
C ARG A 38 -38.16 -8.32 -2.37
N PHE A 39 -37.07 -7.65 -2.70
CA PHE A 39 -35.84 -7.73 -1.97
C PHE A 39 -35.43 -6.36 -1.40
N ALA A 40 -34.75 -6.37 -0.26
CA ALA A 40 -33.98 -5.27 0.25
C ALA A 40 -32.52 -5.74 0.31
N LEU A 41 -31.65 -5.10 -0.45
CA LEU A 41 -30.22 -5.39 -0.53
C LEU A 41 -29.45 -4.37 0.31
N LEU A 42 -28.92 -4.83 1.44
CA LEU A 42 -28.05 -4.03 2.30
C LEU A 42 -26.59 -4.36 1.92
N ILE A 43 -25.92 -3.40 1.34
CA ILE A 43 -24.57 -3.56 0.76
C ILE A 43 -23.57 -2.87 1.65
N ASP A 44 -22.80 -3.66 2.37
CA ASP A 44 -21.69 -3.15 3.17
C ASP A 44 -20.44 -2.96 2.30
N GLU A 45 -19.61 -1.97 2.64
CA GLU A 45 -18.42 -1.57 1.87
C GLU A 45 -18.73 -1.33 0.38
N ALA A 46 -19.82 -0.61 0.11
CA ALA A 46 -20.39 -0.42 -1.23
C ALA A 46 -19.39 0.17 -2.26
N HIS A 47 -18.35 0.86 -1.80
CA HIS A 47 -17.26 1.36 -2.64
C HIS A 47 -16.47 0.25 -3.37
N SER A 48 -16.53 -1.01 -2.91
CA SER A 48 -15.78 -2.14 -3.47
C SER A 48 -16.62 -3.11 -4.28
N SER A 49 -17.95 -3.16 -4.06
CA SER A 49 -18.81 -4.27 -4.48
C SER A 49 -19.60 -4.01 -5.77
N GLN A 50 -19.61 -2.78 -6.30
CA GLN A 50 -20.50 -2.43 -7.40
C GLN A 50 -19.85 -2.54 -8.79
N GLY A 51 -20.41 -3.43 -9.64
CA GLY A 51 -20.13 -3.55 -11.08
C GLY A 51 -19.05 -4.53 -11.49
N GLY A 52 -19.28 -5.77 -11.27
CA GLY A 52 -18.50 -6.87 -11.81
C GLY A 52 -19.41 -7.99 -12.28
N LYS A 53 -18.83 -9.01 -12.92
CA LYS A 53 -19.55 -10.24 -13.32
C LYS A 53 -20.38 -10.82 -12.16
N THR A 54 -19.88 -10.76 -10.95
CA THR A 54 -20.51 -11.31 -9.74
C THR A 54 -21.78 -10.56 -9.35
N THR A 55 -21.79 -9.22 -9.49
CA THR A 55 -23.00 -8.42 -9.23
C THR A 55 -24.04 -8.63 -10.31
N ALA A 56 -23.63 -8.72 -11.58
CA ALA A 56 -24.53 -9.04 -12.68
C ALA A 56 -25.19 -10.42 -12.50
N MET A 57 -24.43 -11.42 -12.06
CA MET A 57 -24.93 -12.75 -11.75
C MET A 57 -25.89 -12.76 -10.55
N MET A 58 -25.64 -11.94 -9.52
CA MET A 58 -26.57 -11.75 -8.42
C MET A 58 -27.90 -11.17 -8.93
N HIS A 59 -27.85 -10.16 -9.79
CA HIS A 59 -29.05 -9.57 -10.37
C HIS A 59 -29.84 -10.58 -11.23
N ALA A 60 -29.13 -11.37 -12.06
CA ALA A 60 -29.75 -12.43 -12.85
C ALA A 60 -30.46 -13.46 -11.97
N ALA A 61 -29.82 -13.89 -10.87
CA ALA A 61 -30.38 -14.82 -9.91
C ALA A 61 -31.68 -14.32 -9.27
N LEU A 62 -31.70 -13.06 -8.88
CA LEU A 62 -32.85 -12.47 -8.17
C LEU A 62 -33.96 -11.99 -9.11
N SER A 63 -33.68 -11.79 -10.40
CA SER A 63 -34.67 -11.40 -11.41
C SER A 63 -35.48 -12.57 -12.00
N GLY A 64 -35.09 -13.82 -11.67
CA GLY A 64 -35.72 -15.01 -12.23
C GLY A 64 -35.40 -15.30 -13.71
N LYS A 65 -34.43 -14.55 -14.28
CA LYS A 65 -34.02 -14.70 -15.69
C LYS A 65 -32.85 -15.66 -15.89
N ALA A 66 -32.56 -16.51 -14.92
CA ALA A 66 -31.50 -17.51 -14.98
C ALA A 66 -32.08 -18.83 -15.55
N GLY A 67 -32.15 -18.92 -16.85
CA GLY A 67 -32.57 -20.15 -17.53
C GLY A 67 -32.00 -20.19 -18.95
N ILE A 68 -31.15 -21.17 -19.25
CA ILE A 68 -30.74 -21.48 -20.61
C ILE A 68 -31.86 -22.32 -21.22
N GLY A 69 -32.62 -21.75 -22.16
CA GLY A 69 -33.53 -22.56 -23.00
C GLY A 69 -32.70 -23.39 -23.98
N GLU A 70 -33.11 -24.64 -24.22
CA GLU A 70 -32.58 -25.44 -25.33
C GLU A 70 -32.83 -24.70 -26.65
N VAL A 71 -31.79 -24.55 -27.46
CA VAL A 71 -31.80 -23.76 -28.70
C VAL A 71 -31.46 -24.68 -29.87
N ASP A 72 -32.28 -24.62 -30.91
CA ASP A 72 -32.09 -25.35 -32.16
C ASP A 72 -30.96 -24.78 -33.00
N GLU A 73 -30.22 -25.62 -33.74
CA GLU A 73 -28.94 -25.26 -34.44
C GLU A 73 -29.09 -24.15 -35.50
N ASP A 74 -30.29 -23.90 -36.05
CA ASP A 74 -30.52 -22.84 -37.06
C ASP A 74 -30.65 -21.41 -36.49
N SER A 75 -30.59 -21.24 -35.15
CA SER A 75 -30.78 -19.94 -34.48
C SER A 75 -29.62 -19.53 -33.57
N VAL A 76 -28.41 -19.99 -33.84
CA VAL A 76 -27.21 -19.70 -32.98
C VAL A 76 -26.98 -18.19 -32.81
N GLN A 77 -27.17 -17.39 -33.88
CA GLN A 77 -26.96 -15.94 -33.83
C GLN A 77 -28.04 -15.25 -32.99
N ASP A 78 -29.31 -15.71 -33.09
CA ASP A 78 -30.42 -15.17 -32.29
C ASP A 78 -30.28 -15.56 -30.82
N ALA A 79 -29.76 -16.76 -30.53
CA ALA A 79 -29.47 -17.21 -29.18
C ALA A 79 -28.32 -16.41 -28.55
N VAL A 80 -27.29 -16.12 -29.33
CA VAL A 80 -26.18 -15.26 -28.90
C VAL A 80 -26.65 -13.84 -28.59
N ASN A 81 -27.48 -13.27 -29.44
CA ASN A 81 -28.05 -11.94 -29.22
C ASN A 81 -28.96 -11.90 -27.99
N ALA A 82 -29.83 -12.90 -27.83
CA ALA A 82 -30.70 -13.01 -26.65
C ALA A 82 -29.93 -13.18 -25.35
N GLU A 83 -28.83 -13.92 -25.37
CA GLU A 83 -27.94 -14.05 -24.19
C GLU A 83 -27.17 -12.75 -23.89
N ILE A 84 -26.75 -12.02 -24.91
CA ILE A 84 -26.14 -10.70 -24.76
C ILE A 84 -27.15 -9.71 -24.16
N GLU A 85 -28.37 -9.66 -24.64
CA GLU A 85 -29.42 -8.82 -24.07
C GLU A 85 -29.71 -9.18 -22.62
N ARG A 86 -29.79 -10.47 -22.28
CA ARG A 86 -29.92 -10.92 -20.89
C ARG A 86 -28.73 -10.47 -20.01
N ARG A 87 -27.51 -10.49 -20.52
CA ARG A 87 -26.33 -10.01 -19.79
C ARG A 87 -26.35 -8.51 -19.59
N ILE A 88 -26.77 -7.75 -20.58
CA ILE A 88 -26.95 -6.29 -20.46
C ILE A 88 -28.01 -5.98 -19.41
N GLU A 89 -29.17 -6.66 -19.44
CA GLU A 89 -30.21 -6.48 -18.43
C GLU A 89 -29.73 -6.87 -17.03
N SER A 90 -28.94 -7.94 -16.88
CA SER A 90 -28.42 -8.37 -15.59
C SER A 90 -27.42 -7.39 -14.94
N ARG A 91 -26.90 -6.44 -15.69
CA ARG A 91 -26.04 -5.38 -15.14
C ARG A 91 -26.85 -4.25 -14.49
N ARG A 92 -28.13 -4.10 -14.87
CA ARG A 92 -29.01 -3.06 -14.35
C ARG A 92 -29.49 -3.39 -12.94
N MET A 93 -29.84 -2.34 -12.20
CA MET A 93 -30.51 -2.52 -10.92
C MET A 93 -31.88 -3.17 -11.09
N LEU A 94 -32.22 -4.07 -10.18
CA LEU A 94 -33.48 -4.83 -10.23
C LEU A 94 -34.65 -3.93 -9.88
N SER A 95 -35.75 -4.04 -10.66
CA SER A 95 -37.01 -3.32 -10.39
C SER A 95 -37.75 -3.85 -9.17
N ASN A 96 -37.49 -5.10 -8.76
CA ASN A 96 -38.10 -5.77 -7.60
C ASN A 96 -37.22 -5.69 -6.33
N ALA A 97 -36.19 -4.86 -6.32
CA ALA A 97 -35.29 -4.69 -5.18
C ALA A 97 -35.07 -3.22 -4.80
N SER A 98 -34.96 -2.97 -3.50
CA SER A 98 -34.49 -1.72 -2.93
C SER A 98 -33.06 -1.90 -2.48
N TYR A 99 -32.21 -0.90 -2.73
CA TYR A 99 -30.78 -0.96 -2.46
C TYR A 99 -30.40 0.05 -1.37
N TYR A 100 -29.67 -0.42 -0.39
CA TYR A 100 -29.12 0.40 0.69
C TYR A 100 -27.61 0.18 0.74
N ALA A 101 -26.86 1.20 0.38
CA ALA A 101 -25.40 1.16 0.29
C ALA A 101 -24.76 1.81 1.50
N PHE A 102 -23.92 1.08 2.23
CA PHE A 102 -23.18 1.57 3.39
C PHE A 102 -21.70 1.63 3.06
N THR A 103 -21.06 2.77 3.30
CA THR A 103 -19.61 2.95 3.13
C THR A 103 -19.14 4.19 3.88
N ALA A 104 -17.97 4.12 4.49
CA ALA A 104 -17.29 5.27 5.06
C ALA A 104 -16.51 6.07 4.01
N THR A 105 -16.29 5.51 2.81
CA THR A 105 -15.47 6.09 1.75
C THR A 105 -16.20 6.02 0.41
N PRO A 106 -17.28 6.81 0.18
CA PRO A 106 -18.00 6.80 -1.07
C PRO A 106 -17.07 7.22 -2.22
N LYS A 107 -17.02 6.40 -3.25
CA LYS A 107 -16.33 6.73 -4.51
C LYS A 107 -17.32 7.33 -5.50
N ASN A 108 -16.80 8.00 -6.52
CA ASN A 108 -17.58 8.59 -7.62
C ASN A 108 -18.70 7.66 -8.10
N ARG A 109 -18.35 6.41 -8.36
CA ARG A 109 -19.30 5.37 -8.76
C ARG A 109 -20.39 5.12 -7.72
N THR A 110 -20.06 5.11 -6.45
CA THR A 110 -21.05 4.92 -5.37
C THR A 110 -21.99 6.12 -5.32
N LEU A 111 -21.46 7.34 -5.51
CA LEU A 111 -22.26 8.57 -5.54
C LEU A 111 -23.17 8.62 -6.77
N GLU A 112 -22.71 8.26 -7.97
CA GLU A 112 -23.56 8.24 -9.16
C GLU A 112 -24.65 7.16 -9.11
N LEU A 113 -24.41 6.02 -8.43
CA LEU A 113 -25.39 4.93 -8.31
C LEU A 113 -26.41 5.14 -7.19
N PHE A 114 -26.01 5.70 -6.08
CA PHE A 114 -26.82 5.74 -4.84
C PHE A 114 -27.00 7.15 -4.29
N GLY A 115 -26.27 8.13 -4.79
CA GLY A 115 -26.33 9.52 -4.35
C GLY A 115 -27.51 10.29 -4.95
N GLU A 116 -27.79 11.44 -4.38
CA GLU A 116 -28.73 12.42 -4.90
C GLU A 116 -28.08 13.23 -6.02
N ARG A 117 -28.73 13.24 -7.19
CA ARG A 117 -28.31 14.02 -8.35
C ARG A 117 -28.96 15.40 -8.28
N THR A 118 -28.15 16.45 -8.22
CA THR A 118 -28.60 17.85 -8.26
C THR A 118 -28.09 18.51 -9.54
N VAL A 119 -28.92 19.33 -10.16
CA VAL A 119 -28.57 20.08 -11.37
C VAL A 119 -28.77 21.55 -11.11
N GLU A 120 -27.71 22.34 -11.19
CA GLU A 120 -27.72 23.79 -11.07
C GLU A 120 -27.11 24.41 -12.33
N GLY A 121 -27.94 24.92 -13.24
CA GLY A 121 -27.50 25.38 -14.55
C GLY A 121 -26.94 24.23 -15.37
N ASP A 122 -25.68 24.34 -15.81
CA ASP A 122 -24.96 23.31 -16.57
C ASP A 122 -24.13 22.37 -15.65
N GLN A 123 -24.13 22.60 -14.35
CA GLN A 123 -23.41 21.75 -13.40
C GLN A 123 -24.31 20.65 -12.85
N VAL A 124 -23.83 19.43 -12.94
CA VAL A 124 -24.43 18.24 -12.32
C VAL A 124 -23.55 17.83 -11.15
N THR A 125 -24.15 17.61 -9.99
CA THR A 125 -23.45 17.13 -8.80
C THR A 125 -24.14 15.89 -8.23
N PHE A 126 -23.35 15.01 -7.61
CA PHE A 126 -23.84 13.84 -6.88
C PHE A 126 -23.32 13.89 -5.45
N ARG A 127 -24.19 13.72 -4.48
CA ARG A 127 -23.82 13.65 -3.06
C ARG A 127 -24.60 12.56 -2.34
N SER A 128 -24.08 12.09 -1.23
CA SER A 128 -24.87 11.23 -0.35
C SER A 128 -26.06 12.03 0.23
N PRO A 129 -27.25 11.41 0.37
CA PRO A 129 -28.41 12.07 0.97
C PRO A 129 -28.05 12.63 2.35
N GLU A 130 -28.34 13.91 2.59
CA GLU A 130 -27.92 14.61 3.81
C GLU A 130 -28.49 13.95 5.08
N GLU A 131 -29.76 13.56 5.02
CA GLU A 131 -30.47 12.89 6.14
C GLU A 131 -29.93 11.50 6.48
N LEU A 132 -29.21 10.85 5.54
CA LEU A 132 -28.63 9.51 5.68
C LEU A 132 -27.11 9.54 5.85
N THR A 133 -26.51 10.73 5.88
CA THR A 133 -25.06 10.92 6.01
C THR A 133 -24.67 11.09 7.47
N TYR A 134 -23.78 10.22 7.96
CA TYR A 134 -23.13 10.32 9.27
C TYR A 134 -21.63 10.49 9.09
N PRO A 135 -21.13 11.74 8.96
CA PRO A 135 -19.76 12.02 8.59
C PRO A 135 -18.76 11.67 9.69
N THR A 136 -17.52 11.42 9.31
CA THR A 136 -16.40 11.12 10.22
C THR A 136 -16.26 12.19 11.32
N LYS A 137 -16.40 13.47 10.95
CA LYS A 137 -16.39 14.60 11.90
C LYS A 137 -17.41 14.43 13.03
N GLN A 138 -18.65 14.12 12.67
CA GLN A 138 -19.73 13.94 13.64
C GLN A 138 -19.46 12.74 14.55
N ALA A 139 -19.01 11.62 13.97
CA ALA A 139 -18.70 10.42 14.73
C ALA A 139 -17.55 10.64 15.74
N ILE A 140 -16.57 11.49 15.41
CA ILE A 140 -15.50 11.91 16.32
C ILE A 140 -16.08 12.79 17.44
N GLN A 141 -16.88 13.80 17.10
CA GLN A 141 -17.48 14.74 18.06
C GLN A 141 -18.40 14.04 19.08
N GLU A 142 -19.16 13.05 18.61
CA GLU A 142 -20.05 12.26 19.47
C GLU A 142 -19.31 11.13 20.22
N GLY A 143 -18.01 10.92 19.96
CA GLY A 143 -17.17 9.93 20.64
C GLY A 143 -17.38 8.49 20.20
N PHE A 144 -18.10 8.24 19.12
CA PHE A 144 -18.27 6.89 18.54
C PHE A 144 -16.98 6.34 17.97
N ILE A 145 -16.12 7.21 17.46
CA ILE A 145 -14.78 6.88 16.98
C ILE A 145 -13.74 7.86 17.52
N ARG A 146 -12.47 7.47 17.50
CA ARG A 146 -11.34 8.32 17.88
C ARG A 146 -10.73 8.99 16.66
N ASP A 147 -10.22 10.21 16.85
CA ASP A 147 -9.46 10.90 15.83
C ASP A 147 -8.06 10.27 15.71
N VAL A 148 -7.79 9.65 14.56
CA VAL A 148 -6.51 8.99 14.29
C VAL A 148 -5.44 9.96 13.78
N MET A 149 -5.84 11.20 13.46
CA MET A 149 -4.96 12.24 12.93
C MET A 149 -4.39 13.16 14.02
N GLU A 150 -4.87 13.03 15.27
CA GLU A 150 -4.47 13.87 16.39
C GLU A 150 -2.99 13.68 16.76
N ASN A 151 -2.49 12.44 16.75
CA ASN A 151 -1.10 12.13 17.12
C ASN A 151 -0.42 11.36 15.98
N TYR A 152 -0.22 12.03 14.87
CA TYR A 152 0.47 11.50 13.69
C TYR A 152 1.93 11.97 13.67
N THR A 153 2.86 11.05 13.70
CA THR A 153 4.31 11.35 13.73
C THR A 153 4.98 10.82 12.47
N PRO A 154 5.36 11.69 11.53
CA PRO A 154 6.22 11.30 10.43
C PRO A 154 7.61 10.92 10.94
N ILE A 155 8.14 9.83 10.41
CA ILE A 155 9.48 9.35 10.71
C ILE A 155 10.31 9.49 9.45
N ASP A 156 11.28 10.39 9.47
CA ASP A 156 12.19 10.54 8.36
C ASP A 156 13.29 9.48 8.41
N SER A 157 13.51 8.87 7.26
CA SER A 157 14.60 7.93 7.05
C SER A 157 15.61 8.57 6.10
N PHE A 158 16.85 8.68 6.55
CA PHE A 158 17.96 9.23 5.79
C PHE A 158 18.89 8.09 5.38
N TYR A 159 19.22 8.06 4.10
CA TYR A 159 20.07 7.04 3.50
C TYR A 159 21.23 7.69 2.80
N HIS A 160 22.41 7.17 2.96
CA HIS A 160 23.54 7.50 2.12
C HIS A 160 24.01 6.23 1.43
N VAL A 161 24.09 6.29 0.10
CA VAL A 161 24.63 5.20 -0.71
C VAL A 161 25.95 5.64 -1.33
N ALA A 162 26.89 4.72 -1.38
CA ALA A 162 28.19 4.92 -2.00
C ALA A 162 28.30 4.07 -3.26
N LYS A 163 28.99 4.59 -4.27
CA LYS A 163 29.36 3.84 -5.47
C LYS A 163 30.48 2.86 -5.13
N THR A 164 30.30 1.58 -5.50
CA THR A 164 31.25 0.49 -5.24
C THR A 164 32.15 0.15 -6.43
N VAL A 165 31.84 0.69 -7.61
CA VAL A 165 32.60 0.43 -8.85
C VAL A 165 33.39 1.66 -9.29
N GLU A 166 34.52 1.48 -9.95
CA GLU A 166 35.33 2.57 -10.49
C GLU A 166 34.70 3.21 -11.72
N ASP A 167 34.03 2.40 -12.56
CA ASP A 167 33.32 2.84 -13.75
C ASP A 167 32.08 3.66 -13.39
N ASP A 168 31.65 4.52 -14.30
CA ASP A 168 30.49 5.40 -14.14
C ASP A 168 29.43 5.10 -15.24
N PRO A 169 28.76 3.92 -15.15
CA PRO A 169 27.80 3.50 -16.16
C PRO A 169 26.53 4.36 -16.14
N ASP A 170 25.89 4.45 -17.30
CA ASP A 170 24.66 5.17 -17.50
C ASP A 170 23.44 4.31 -17.17
N PHE A 171 22.47 4.90 -16.44
CA PHE A 171 21.19 4.26 -16.08
C PHE A 171 20.00 5.20 -16.31
N ASP A 172 18.80 4.61 -16.47
CA ASP A 172 17.55 5.36 -16.34
C ASP A 172 17.43 5.90 -14.90
N LYS A 173 17.55 7.21 -14.75
CA LYS A 173 17.54 7.91 -13.45
C LYS A 173 16.32 7.57 -12.60
N SER A 174 15.12 7.64 -13.18
CA SER A 174 13.87 7.44 -12.45
C SER A 174 13.74 5.99 -11.95
N LYS A 175 14.08 5.01 -12.80
CA LYS A 175 14.04 3.58 -12.43
C LYS A 175 15.15 3.23 -11.45
N ALA A 176 16.35 3.79 -11.64
CA ALA A 176 17.48 3.58 -10.73
C ALA A 176 17.19 4.13 -9.34
N LEU A 177 16.74 5.38 -9.21
CA LEU A 177 16.35 5.97 -7.92
C LEU A 177 15.29 5.13 -7.19
N LYS A 178 14.29 4.62 -7.92
CA LYS A 178 13.26 3.76 -7.35
C LYS A 178 13.82 2.42 -6.85
N LYS A 179 14.74 1.80 -7.60
CA LYS A 179 15.41 0.55 -7.19
C LYS A 179 16.31 0.77 -5.98
N ILE A 180 17.10 1.84 -5.98
CA ILE A 180 17.96 2.23 -4.86
C ILE A 180 17.11 2.46 -3.61
N ARG A 181 16.03 3.22 -3.71
CA ARG A 181 15.12 3.43 -2.59
C ARG A 181 14.56 2.12 -2.05
N HIS A 182 14.09 1.23 -2.93
CA HIS A 182 13.59 -0.09 -2.51
C HIS A 182 14.66 -0.93 -1.80
N PHE A 183 15.90 -0.91 -2.31
CA PHE A 183 17.04 -1.61 -1.73
C PHE A 183 17.35 -1.13 -0.32
N VAL A 184 17.56 0.19 -0.14
CA VAL A 184 17.90 0.75 1.18
C VAL A 184 16.78 0.59 2.20
N GLU A 185 15.51 0.75 1.78
CA GLU A 185 14.35 0.52 2.65
C GLU A 185 14.15 -0.95 3.05
N SER A 186 14.63 -1.90 2.25
CA SER A 186 14.57 -3.35 2.51
C SER A 186 15.82 -3.89 3.19
N HIS A 187 16.82 -3.03 3.40
CA HIS A 187 18.08 -3.46 4.01
C HIS A 187 17.90 -3.85 5.48
N GLU A 188 18.54 -4.92 5.92
CA GLU A 188 18.43 -5.46 7.28
C GLU A 188 18.65 -4.40 8.36
N THR A 189 19.65 -3.54 8.19
CA THR A 189 19.93 -2.46 9.13
C THR A 189 18.78 -1.47 9.23
N ALA A 190 18.13 -1.11 8.11
CA ALA A 190 17.00 -0.21 8.10
C ALA A 190 15.80 -0.82 8.84
N ILE A 191 15.47 -2.08 8.53
CA ILE A 191 14.37 -2.81 9.17
C ILE A 191 14.61 -2.93 10.67
N ARG A 192 15.82 -3.33 11.08
CA ARG A 192 16.19 -3.45 12.49
C ARG A 192 16.05 -2.13 13.25
N ARG A 193 16.55 -1.02 12.68
CA ARG A 193 16.45 0.30 13.33
C ARG A 193 15.03 0.79 13.45
N LYS A 194 14.21 0.63 12.41
CA LYS A 194 12.78 0.92 12.46
C LYS A 194 12.06 0.06 13.52
N ALA A 195 12.35 -1.25 13.57
CA ALA A 195 11.80 -2.15 14.58
C ALA A 195 12.18 -1.75 16.01
N GLU A 196 13.42 -1.34 16.25
CA GLU A 196 13.87 -0.79 17.54
C GLU A 196 13.05 0.44 17.94
N ILE A 197 12.86 1.40 17.02
CA ILE A 197 12.03 2.59 17.27
C ILE A 197 10.58 2.22 17.59
N MET A 198 9.98 1.30 16.83
CA MET A 198 8.59 0.85 17.06
C MET A 198 8.42 0.24 18.45
N VAL A 199 9.33 -0.67 18.83
CA VAL A 199 9.26 -1.32 20.14
C VAL A 199 9.55 -0.35 21.27
N ASP A 200 10.58 0.48 21.15
CA ASP A 200 10.97 1.44 22.18
C ASP A 200 9.86 2.49 22.37
N HIS A 201 9.28 3.02 21.28
CA HIS A 201 8.11 3.89 21.35
C HIS A 201 6.94 3.23 22.07
N PHE A 202 6.61 1.97 21.71
CA PHE A 202 5.52 1.24 22.35
C PHE A 202 5.76 1.08 23.85
N VAL A 203 6.96 0.67 24.23
CA VAL A 203 7.33 0.47 25.64
C VAL A 203 7.25 1.77 26.44
N GLU A 204 7.74 2.90 25.89
CA GLU A 204 7.85 4.15 26.62
C GLU A 204 6.55 4.96 26.61
N ASN A 205 5.85 4.99 25.48
CA ASN A 205 4.70 5.88 25.29
C ASN A 205 3.34 5.18 25.46
N VAL A 206 3.31 3.84 25.37
CA VAL A 206 2.07 3.06 25.42
C VAL A 206 2.04 2.18 26.67
N ASP A 207 2.98 1.26 26.81
CA ASP A 207 3.02 0.27 27.88
C ASP A 207 3.30 0.94 29.24
N ARG A 208 4.38 1.69 29.40
CA ARG A 208 4.71 2.41 30.66
C ARG A 208 3.64 3.43 31.07
N LYS A 209 2.93 4.01 30.13
CA LYS A 209 1.83 4.94 30.40
C LYS A 209 0.48 4.23 30.60
N SER A 210 0.48 2.91 30.65
CA SER A 210 -0.71 2.07 30.84
C SER A 210 -1.88 2.44 29.92
N LYS A 211 -1.58 2.77 28.65
CA LYS A 211 -2.61 3.12 27.68
C LYS A 211 -3.63 1.99 27.53
N VAL A 212 -4.90 2.36 27.36
CA VAL A 212 -6.06 1.44 27.30
C VAL A 212 -6.09 0.47 28.51
N GLY A 213 -5.88 1.01 29.72
CA GLY A 213 -5.85 0.20 30.95
C GLY A 213 -4.70 -0.81 30.99
N GLY A 214 -3.56 -0.51 30.36
CA GLY A 214 -2.39 -1.41 30.26
C GLY A 214 -2.55 -2.55 29.25
N ARG A 215 -3.62 -2.55 28.42
CA ARG A 215 -3.92 -3.59 27.43
C ARG A 215 -3.78 -3.12 25.98
N ALA A 216 -3.23 -1.95 25.77
CA ALA A 216 -3.03 -1.39 24.43
C ALA A 216 -2.26 -2.35 23.51
N ARG A 217 -2.64 -2.38 22.23
CA ARG A 217 -2.04 -3.19 21.18
C ARG A 217 -1.54 -2.31 20.04
N ALA A 218 -0.59 -2.83 19.29
CA ALA A 218 -0.01 -2.17 18.13
C ALA A 218 -0.18 -3.01 16.86
N MET A 219 -0.35 -2.33 15.72
CA MET A 219 -0.30 -2.94 14.39
C MET A 219 0.87 -2.36 13.61
N VAL A 220 1.62 -3.21 12.92
CA VAL A 220 2.71 -2.83 12.01
C VAL A 220 2.27 -3.15 10.58
N VAL A 221 2.10 -2.12 9.76
CA VAL A 221 1.64 -2.26 8.37
C VAL A 221 2.83 -2.21 7.44
N CYS A 222 3.11 -3.32 6.77
CA CYS A 222 4.32 -3.53 5.98
C CYS A 222 4.04 -3.53 4.47
N ASN A 223 5.03 -3.10 3.69
CA ASN A 223 4.98 -3.15 2.23
C ASN A 223 5.45 -4.52 1.72
N GLY A 224 4.58 -5.53 1.85
CA GLY A 224 4.81 -6.89 1.37
C GLY A 224 5.14 -7.91 2.47
N ILE A 225 5.08 -9.20 2.08
CA ILE A 225 5.24 -10.33 3.02
C ILE A 225 6.68 -10.41 3.52
N ALA A 226 7.67 -10.21 2.67
CA ALA A 226 9.09 -10.23 3.05
C ALA A 226 9.35 -9.29 4.23
N ARG A 227 8.97 -8.01 4.10
CA ARG A 227 9.11 -7.02 5.18
C ARG A 227 8.33 -7.38 6.44
N ALA A 228 7.12 -7.96 6.29
CA ALA A 228 6.36 -8.38 7.46
C ALA A 228 7.07 -9.49 8.23
N VAL A 229 7.69 -10.44 7.55
CA VAL A 229 8.50 -11.51 8.17
C VAL A 229 9.75 -10.95 8.83
N ASP A 230 10.44 -10.02 8.19
CA ASP A 230 11.65 -9.40 8.75
C ASP A 230 11.31 -8.57 9.99
N TYR A 231 10.27 -7.74 9.96
CA TYR A 231 9.78 -7.03 11.14
C TYR A 231 9.34 -7.97 12.25
N PHE A 232 8.70 -9.09 11.93
CA PHE A 232 8.32 -10.09 12.94
C PHE A 232 9.54 -10.63 13.67
N ARG A 233 10.63 -10.92 12.96
CA ARG A 233 11.89 -11.39 13.55
C ARG A 233 12.56 -10.32 14.42
N GLU A 234 12.71 -9.10 13.89
CA GLU A 234 13.39 -8.01 14.57
C GLU A 234 12.61 -7.52 15.79
N ILE A 235 11.28 -7.36 15.70
CA ILE A 235 10.41 -6.98 16.81
C ILE A 235 10.45 -8.07 17.91
N SER A 236 10.32 -9.34 17.53
CA SER A 236 10.38 -10.46 18.48
C SER A 236 11.74 -10.51 19.19
N ALA A 237 12.84 -10.32 18.45
CA ALA A 237 14.18 -10.26 19.03
C ALA A 237 14.35 -9.07 19.98
N ARG A 238 13.82 -7.88 19.61
CA ARG A 238 13.88 -6.67 20.45
C ARG A 238 13.06 -6.84 21.74
N LEU A 239 11.83 -7.37 21.64
CA LEU A 239 10.98 -7.66 22.80
C LEU A 239 11.67 -8.61 23.78
N LYS A 240 12.27 -9.68 23.26
CA LYS A 240 13.04 -10.65 24.05
C LYS A 240 14.26 -10.00 24.71
N LYS A 241 15.02 -9.18 23.98
CA LYS A 241 16.19 -8.41 24.50
C LYS A 241 15.78 -7.47 25.64
N LEU A 242 14.60 -6.86 25.56
CA LEU A 242 14.03 -5.98 26.59
C LEU A 242 13.30 -6.75 27.70
N ASN A 243 13.32 -8.08 27.66
CA ASN A 243 12.64 -8.97 28.62
C ASN A 243 11.16 -8.60 28.84
N ARG A 244 10.42 -8.35 27.73
CA ARG A 244 9.00 -8.03 27.80
C ARG A 244 8.15 -9.29 27.89
N PRO A 245 7.02 -9.25 28.65
CA PRO A 245 6.17 -10.42 28.86
C PRO A 245 5.23 -10.72 27.68
N TYR A 246 5.26 -9.92 26.62
CA TYR A 246 4.38 -10.03 25.46
C TYR A 246 5.15 -10.28 24.17
N GLU A 247 4.43 -10.84 23.21
CA GLU A 247 4.95 -11.35 21.93
C GLU A 247 4.28 -10.66 20.74
N ALA A 248 4.79 -10.96 19.55
CA ALA A 248 4.26 -10.50 18.28
C ALA A 248 3.59 -11.63 17.49
N ILE A 249 2.64 -11.28 16.62
CA ILE A 249 2.00 -12.16 15.63
C ILE A 249 2.27 -11.59 14.26
N VAL A 250 2.55 -12.44 13.26
CA VAL A 250 2.61 -12.06 11.85
C VAL A 250 1.40 -12.59 11.09
N ALA A 251 0.85 -11.79 10.17
CA ALA A 251 -0.32 -12.15 9.39
C ALA A 251 -0.16 -11.82 7.90
N PHE A 252 -0.25 -12.83 7.06
CA PHE A 252 -0.25 -12.73 5.61
C PHE A 252 -1.00 -13.90 4.98
N SER A 253 -1.30 -13.82 3.70
CA SER A 253 -1.98 -14.91 2.97
C SER A 253 -1.01 -15.61 2.03
N GLY A 254 -1.14 -16.93 1.95
CA GLY A 254 -0.31 -17.77 1.08
C GLY A 254 0.98 -18.25 1.75
N GLU A 255 1.95 -18.64 0.94
CA GLU A 255 3.25 -19.15 1.34
C GLU A 255 4.34 -18.14 1.01
N PHE A 256 5.37 -18.08 1.81
CA PHE A 256 6.56 -17.28 1.58
C PHE A 256 7.82 -18.12 1.79
N GLU A 257 8.80 -17.98 0.91
CA GLU A 257 10.04 -18.74 0.96
C GLU A 257 11.03 -18.10 1.93
N ILE A 258 11.48 -18.88 2.91
CA ILE A 258 12.47 -18.49 3.92
C ILE A 258 13.57 -19.54 3.93
N ALA A 259 14.78 -19.14 3.57
CA ALA A 259 15.95 -20.03 3.54
C ALA A 259 15.72 -21.32 2.71
N GLY A 260 15.00 -21.20 1.59
CA GLY A 260 14.69 -22.33 0.69
C GLY A 260 13.47 -23.17 1.12
N GLU A 261 12.82 -22.84 2.25
CA GLU A 261 11.61 -23.51 2.71
C GLU A 261 10.39 -22.60 2.57
N LYS A 262 9.29 -23.12 2.02
CA LYS A 262 8.00 -22.42 1.97
C LYS A 262 7.34 -22.49 3.34
N LYS A 263 7.02 -21.33 3.91
CA LYS A 263 6.37 -21.19 5.21
C LYS A 263 5.13 -20.33 5.10
N THR A 264 4.13 -20.69 5.89
CA THR A 264 2.89 -19.95 6.07
C THR A 264 2.95 -19.10 7.34
N GLU A 265 1.97 -18.21 7.53
CA GLU A 265 1.81 -17.49 8.80
C GLU A 265 1.62 -18.44 9.98
N SER A 266 0.97 -19.61 9.75
CA SER A 266 0.76 -20.62 10.79
C SER A 266 2.08 -21.23 11.27
N ASP A 267 3.02 -21.48 10.36
CA ASP A 267 4.34 -22.03 10.69
C ASP A 267 5.17 -21.05 11.51
N LEU A 268 5.04 -19.75 11.24
CA LEU A 268 5.77 -18.71 11.95
C LEU A 268 5.18 -18.40 13.33
N ASN A 269 3.85 -18.40 13.45
CA ASN A 269 3.17 -18.11 14.71
C ASN A 269 3.06 -19.33 15.64
N GLY A 270 3.17 -20.55 15.11
CA GLY A 270 2.98 -21.79 15.87
C GLY A 270 1.51 -22.15 16.16
N PHE A 271 0.55 -21.50 15.48
CA PHE A 271 -0.89 -21.79 15.56
C PHE A 271 -1.61 -21.47 14.24
N PRO A 272 -2.83 -22.02 14.00
CA PRO A 272 -3.54 -21.83 12.73
C PRO A 272 -3.85 -20.37 12.43
N GLY A 273 -3.62 -19.92 11.18
CA GLY A 273 -3.84 -18.54 10.75
C GLY A 273 -5.29 -18.05 10.91
N LYS A 274 -6.28 -18.96 10.91
CA LYS A 274 -7.69 -18.63 11.21
C LYS A 274 -7.91 -18.16 12.66
N ASP A 275 -7.02 -18.55 13.58
CA ASP A 275 -7.14 -18.26 15.00
C ASP A 275 -6.44 -16.94 15.38
N ILE A 276 -5.73 -16.28 14.45
CA ILE A 276 -5.04 -15.01 14.67
C ILE A 276 -5.95 -13.95 15.34
N PRO A 277 -7.20 -13.71 14.91
CA PRO A 277 -8.06 -12.71 15.56
C PRO A 277 -8.40 -13.06 17.01
N ALA A 278 -8.51 -14.34 17.34
CA ALA A 278 -8.76 -14.80 18.71
C ALA A 278 -7.50 -14.73 19.56
N MET A 279 -6.37 -15.18 19.00
CA MET A 279 -5.07 -15.15 19.68
C MET A 279 -4.59 -13.73 19.96
N PHE A 280 -4.84 -12.80 19.04
CA PHE A 280 -4.46 -11.39 19.25
C PHE A 280 -5.29 -10.71 20.35
N LYS A 281 -6.39 -11.30 20.80
CA LYS A 281 -7.16 -10.84 21.98
C LYS A 281 -6.57 -11.31 23.31
N ASP A 282 -5.63 -12.26 23.29
CA ASP A 282 -4.88 -12.68 24.47
C ASP A 282 -3.84 -11.59 24.85
N ASP A 283 -3.71 -11.32 26.13
CA ASP A 283 -2.77 -10.31 26.66
C ASP A 283 -1.28 -10.67 26.43
N ARG A 284 -1.00 -11.92 26.08
CA ARG A 284 0.31 -12.38 25.63
C ARG A 284 0.78 -11.68 24.35
N TYR A 285 -0.13 -11.23 23.49
CA TYR A 285 0.20 -10.65 22.20
C TYR A 285 -0.13 -9.17 22.16
N ARG A 286 0.87 -8.34 21.85
CA ARG A 286 0.72 -6.89 21.78
C ARG A 286 1.01 -6.29 20.41
N PHE A 287 1.69 -7.03 19.54
CA PHE A 287 2.04 -6.60 18.19
C PHE A 287 1.41 -7.53 17.15
N LEU A 288 0.72 -6.94 16.17
CA LEU A 288 0.21 -7.61 14.98
C LEU A 288 0.91 -7.01 13.74
N ILE A 289 1.72 -7.82 13.06
CA ILE A 289 2.51 -7.40 11.92
C ILE A 289 1.81 -7.92 10.66
N VAL A 290 1.42 -7.00 9.76
CA VAL A 290 0.57 -7.32 8.61
C VAL A 290 1.17 -6.82 7.30
N ALA A 291 1.02 -7.61 6.23
CA ALA A 291 1.31 -7.15 4.87
C ALA A 291 0.06 -6.51 4.22
N ASN A 292 -0.93 -7.32 3.88
CA ASN A 292 -2.23 -6.88 3.34
C ASN A 292 -3.41 -7.43 4.13
N LYS A 293 -3.22 -8.58 4.78
CA LYS A 293 -4.23 -9.23 5.61
C LYS A 293 -4.53 -8.35 6.82
N TYR A 294 -5.80 -8.20 7.19
CA TYR A 294 -6.29 -7.39 8.32
C TYR A 294 -6.08 -5.87 8.21
N VAL A 295 -5.52 -5.36 7.13
CA VAL A 295 -5.49 -3.92 6.81
C VAL A 295 -6.91 -3.37 6.66
N THR A 296 -7.81 -4.19 6.12
CA THR A 296 -9.26 -3.92 6.05
C THR A 296 -10.03 -5.02 6.77
N GLY A 297 -11.23 -4.70 7.30
CA GLY A 297 -12.13 -5.69 7.90
C GLY A 297 -11.70 -6.27 9.26
N PHE A 298 -10.68 -5.72 9.93
CA PHE A 298 -10.23 -6.16 11.25
C PHE A 298 -10.80 -5.27 12.36
N ASP A 299 -11.36 -5.86 13.40
CA ASP A 299 -11.96 -5.17 14.52
C ASP A 299 -11.30 -5.57 15.84
N GLU A 300 -10.52 -4.64 16.41
CA GLU A 300 -9.85 -4.78 17.70
C GLU A 300 -9.86 -3.44 18.46
N PRO A 301 -10.79 -3.26 19.40
CA PRO A 301 -10.92 -1.99 20.15
C PRO A 301 -9.68 -1.60 20.95
N LEU A 302 -8.87 -2.58 21.38
CA LEU A 302 -7.63 -2.31 22.12
C LEU A 302 -6.46 -1.90 21.21
N LEU A 303 -6.65 -1.90 19.88
CA LEU A 303 -5.64 -1.42 18.94
C LEU A 303 -5.49 0.09 19.10
N HIS A 304 -4.34 0.52 19.62
CA HIS A 304 -4.06 1.88 20.02
C HIS A 304 -3.01 2.55 19.15
N THR A 305 -2.01 1.81 18.69
CA THR A 305 -0.87 2.34 17.96
C THR A 305 -0.71 1.66 16.60
N MET A 306 -0.39 2.42 15.57
CA MET A 306 -0.07 1.89 14.25
C MET A 306 1.29 2.40 13.78
N TYR A 307 2.13 1.47 13.34
CA TYR A 307 3.42 1.73 12.70
C TYR A 307 3.27 1.43 11.22
N VAL A 308 3.45 2.45 10.38
CA VAL A 308 3.18 2.35 8.95
C VAL A 308 4.50 2.40 8.18
N ASP A 309 4.92 1.28 7.60
CA ASP A 309 6.05 1.19 6.67
C ASP A 309 5.55 0.75 5.28
N LYS A 310 4.51 1.42 4.83
CA LYS A 310 3.85 1.19 3.54
C LYS A 310 3.27 2.50 3.04
N PRO A 311 3.52 2.90 1.79
CA PRO A 311 2.85 4.06 1.21
C PRO A 311 1.33 3.91 1.26
N LEU A 312 0.65 4.83 1.94
CA LEU A 312 -0.80 4.89 2.05
C LEU A 312 -1.32 6.15 1.34
N ALA A 313 -2.35 5.99 0.52
CA ALA A 313 -3.03 7.10 -0.16
C ALA A 313 -4.51 6.77 -0.41
N GLY A 314 -5.34 7.79 -0.59
CA GLY A 314 -6.76 7.66 -0.91
C GLY A 314 -7.51 6.75 0.05
N VAL A 315 -8.45 5.98 -0.47
CA VAL A 315 -9.30 5.07 0.32
C VAL A 315 -8.50 4.11 1.20
N LEU A 316 -7.35 3.61 0.71
CA LEU A 316 -6.52 2.67 1.47
C LEU A 316 -5.97 3.32 2.76
N ALA A 317 -5.58 4.59 2.72
CA ALA A 317 -5.12 5.31 3.90
C ALA A 317 -6.22 5.39 4.97
N VAL A 318 -7.42 5.83 4.57
CA VAL A 318 -8.57 5.95 5.47
C VAL A 318 -8.94 4.59 6.06
N GLN A 319 -9.08 3.55 5.23
CA GLN A 319 -9.47 2.21 5.69
C GLN A 319 -8.43 1.58 6.62
N THR A 320 -7.14 1.79 6.35
CA THR A 320 -6.06 1.25 7.18
C THR A 320 -6.04 1.93 8.54
N LEU A 321 -5.93 3.26 8.57
CA LEU A 321 -5.81 4.02 9.81
C LEU A 321 -7.09 3.97 10.65
N SER A 322 -8.26 3.85 10.01
CA SER A 322 -9.54 3.67 10.72
C SER A 322 -9.64 2.36 11.52
N ARG A 323 -8.65 1.46 11.44
CA ARG A 323 -8.56 0.33 12.38
C ARG A 323 -8.26 0.81 13.81
N LEU A 324 -7.61 1.99 13.95
CA LEU A 324 -7.33 2.60 15.26
C LEU A 324 -8.52 3.33 15.85
N ASN A 325 -9.50 3.76 15.07
CA ASN A 325 -10.54 4.68 15.50
C ASN A 325 -11.61 4.06 16.43
N ARG A 326 -11.59 2.73 16.63
CA ARG A 326 -12.56 2.03 17.48
C ARG A 326 -12.54 2.58 18.90
N ALA A 327 -13.71 2.99 19.39
CA ALA A 327 -13.85 3.50 20.75
C ALA A 327 -13.71 2.36 21.78
N HIS A 328 -13.10 2.69 22.91
CA HIS A 328 -13.05 1.86 24.12
C HIS A 328 -13.05 2.80 25.33
N PRO A 329 -13.69 2.44 26.46
CA PRO A 329 -13.77 3.32 27.64
C PRO A 329 -12.41 3.86 28.10
N ASP A 330 -11.38 3.02 28.10
CA ASP A 330 -10.03 3.39 28.54
C ASP A 330 -9.15 3.95 27.41
N LYS A 331 -9.67 4.13 26.19
CA LYS A 331 -8.92 4.63 25.05
C LYS A 331 -9.25 6.08 24.79
N HIS A 332 -8.32 6.96 25.09
CA HIS A 332 -8.51 8.41 24.99
C HIS A 332 -7.78 9.03 23.80
N ASP A 333 -6.74 8.38 23.32
CA ASP A 333 -5.90 8.79 22.20
C ASP A 333 -5.48 7.60 21.34
N THR A 334 -4.83 7.88 20.22
CA THR A 334 -4.20 6.90 19.32
C THR A 334 -2.87 7.45 18.82
N PHE A 335 -1.94 6.60 18.42
CA PHE A 335 -0.66 6.99 17.83
C PHE A 335 -0.46 6.36 16.46
N VAL A 336 -0.05 7.19 15.51
CA VAL A 336 0.43 6.73 14.19
C VAL A 336 1.87 7.19 14.02
N LEU A 337 2.79 6.26 13.74
CA LEU A 337 4.16 6.56 13.33
C LEU A 337 4.32 6.12 11.88
N ASP A 338 4.55 7.09 11.00
CA ASP A 338 4.67 6.88 9.55
C ASP A 338 6.12 6.89 9.09
N PHE A 339 6.63 5.73 8.72
CA PHE A 339 7.98 5.50 8.18
C PHE A 339 8.02 5.59 6.64
N ALA A 340 6.88 5.75 5.98
CA ALA A 340 6.79 5.83 4.52
C ALA A 340 6.83 7.27 3.98
N GLY A 341 6.68 8.27 4.87
CA GLY A 341 6.78 9.69 4.52
C GLY A 341 5.59 10.21 3.69
N ASN A 342 4.37 9.72 3.95
CA ASN A 342 3.19 10.06 3.15
C ASN A 342 2.18 10.97 3.88
N ALA A 343 2.59 11.74 4.85
CA ALA A 343 1.72 12.55 5.70
C ALA A 343 0.72 13.42 4.91
N GLU A 344 1.19 14.09 3.86
CA GLU A 344 0.33 14.93 3.00
C GLU A 344 -0.71 14.11 2.23
N ALA A 345 -0.32 12.98 1.66
CA ALA A 345 -1.23 12.09 0.94
C ALA A 345 -2.28 11.48 1.88
N VAL A 346 -1.88 11.17 3.11
CA VAL A 346 -2.79 10.67 4.15
C VAL A 346 -3.76 11.78 4.58
N ARG A 347 -3.27 13.00 4.82
CA ARG A 347 -4.12 14.16 5.16
C ARG A 347 -5.16 14.42 4.08
N ALA A 348 -4.72 14.50 2.82
CA ALA A 348 -5.62 14.69 1.68
C ALA A 348 -6.68 13.58 1.60
N ALA A 349 -6.28 12.32 1.80
CA ALA A 349 -7.20 11.20 1.78
C ALA A 349 -8.28 11.27 2.89
N PHE A 350 -7.93 11.72 4.10
CA PHE A 350 -8.90 11.92 5.18
C PHE A 350 -9.80 13.13 4.94
N GLN A 351 -9.26 14.19 4.32
CA GLN A 351 -10.04 15.39 3.98
C GLN A 351 -11.22 15.05 3.06
N ASP A 352 -11.01 14.16 2.09
CA ASP A 352 -12.05 13.72 1.14
C ASP A 352 -13.27 13.09 1.80
N TYR A 353 -13.12 12.55 3.02
CA TYR A 353 -14.17 11.82 3.74
C TYR A 353 -14.49 12.40 5.13
N TYR A 354 -13.98 13.58 5.44
CA TYR A 354 -14.16 14.19 6.77
C TYR A 354 -15.57 14.68 6.99
N ARG A 355 -16.15 15.33 5.97
CA ARG A 355 -17.56 15.76 5.92
C ARG A 355 -18.33 15.00 4.85
N ALA A 356 -18.88 15.68 3.90
CA ALA A 356 -19.56 15.10 2.75
C ALA A 356 -18.63 15.10 1.53
N THR A 357 -18.67 14.02 0.77
CA THR A 357 -18.01 13.94 -0.52
C THR A 357 -19.01 14.29 -1.61
N ILE A 358 -18.70 15.28 -2.43
CA ILE A 358 -19.53 15.75 -3.53
C ILE A 358 -18.79 15.45 -4.82
N GLN A 359 -19.41 14.75 -5.74
CA GLN A 359 -18.86 14.56 -7.09
C GLN A 359 -19.36 15.68 -7.99
N GLU A 360 -18.43 16.39 -8.61
CA GLU A 360 -18.71 17.41 -9.61
C GLU A 360 -18.64 16.81 -11.01
N GLY A 361 -19.74 16.86 -11.76
CA GLY A 361 -19.87 16.34 -13.11
C GLY A 361 -20.35 14.88 -13.16
N GLU A 362 -20.84 14.50 -14.32
CA GLU A 362 -21.35 13.17 -14.66
C GLU A 362 -20.32 12.43 -15.52
N THR A 363 -20.21 11.13 -15.34
CA THR A 363 -19.33 10.30 -16.17
C THR A 363 -19.86 10.24 -17.60
N ASP A 364 -19.08 10.73 -18.57
CA ASP A 364 -19.51 10.85 -19.98
C ASP A 364 -19.55 9.48 -20.69
N PRO A 365 -20.74 8.98 -21.10
CA PRO A 365 -20.85 7.74 -21.83
C PRO A 365 -20.17 7.75 -23.21
N ASN A 366 -20.01 8.92 -23.84
CA ASN A 366 -19.42 9.05 -25.18
C ASN A 366 -17.96 8.54 -25.22
N ARG A 367 -17.26 8.60 -24.10
CA ARG A 367 -15.89 8.07 -24.01
C ARG A 367 -15.80 6.57 -24.27
N LEU A 368 -16.88 5.80 -24.10
CA LEU A 368 -16.88 4.37 -24.49
C LEU A 368 -16.82 4.20 -26.01
N HIS A 369 -17.47 5.10 -26.75
CA HIS A 369 -17.37 5.13 -28.21
C HIS A 369 -15.94 5.48 -28.66
N ASP A 370 -15.32 6.49 -28.03
CA ASP A 370 -13.95 6.90 -28.33
C ASP A 370 -12.97 5.74 -28.04
N LEU A 371 -13.06 5.14 -26.84
CA LEU A 371 -12.20 4.02 -26.46
C LEU A 371 -12.37 2.81 -27.40
N LYS A 372 -13.62 2.50 -27.79
CA LYS A 372 -13.88 1.43 -28.78
C LYS A 372 -13.23 1.77 -30.12
N ALA A 373 -13.44 2.98 -30.64
CA ALA A 373 -12.87 3.42 -31.91
C ALA A 373 -11.34 3.38 -31.89
N GLU A 374 -10.71 3.80 -30.79
CA GLU A 374 -9.26 3.75 -30.62
C GLU A 374 -8.73 2.31 -30.54
N LEU A 375 -9.47 1.39 -29.89
CA LEU A 375 -9.11 -0.02 -29.83
C LEU A 375 -9.27 -0.69 -31.19
N ASP A 376 -10.38 -0.46 -31.89
CA ASP A 376 -10.62 -0.98 -33.25
C ASP A 376 -9.55 -0.45 -34.23
N GLY A 377 -9.20 0.83 -34.11
CA GLY A 377 -8.17 1.48 -34.93
C GLY A 377 -6.75 0.88 -34.75
N SER A 378 -6.49 0.22 -33.64
CA SER A 378 -5.20 -0.47 -33.41
C SER A 378 -5.02 -1.75 -34.22
N GLN A 379 -6.10 -2.31 -34.77
CA GLN A 379 -6.14 -3.52 -35.60
C GLN A 379 -5.49 -4.77 -34.93
N VAL A 380 -5.43 -4.81 -33.60
CA VAL A 380 -4.94 -5.96 -32.84
C VAL A 380 -5.91 -7.14 -32.94
N TYR A 381 -7.18 -6.85 -33.14
CA TYR A 381 -8.23 -7.83 -33.37
C TYR A 381 -9.14 -7.38 -34.51
N SER A 382 -9.86 -8.34 -35.12
CA SER A 382 -10.96 -8.06 -36.00
C SER A 382 -12.30 -8.26 -35.31
N TRP A 383 -13.37 -7.65 -35.85
CA TRP A 383 -14.68 -7.81 -35.25
C TRP A 383 -15.22 -9.23 -35.39
N GLU A 384 -14.85 -9.94 -36.48
CA GLU A 384 -15.17 -11.37 -36.66
C GLU A 384 -14.58 -12.23 -35.55
N GLN A 385 -13.33 -11.94 -35.12
CA GLN A 385 -12.70 -12.64 -34.00
C GLN A 385 -13.42 -12.37 -32.67
N VAL A 386 -13.94 -11.14 -32.47
CA VAL A 386 -14.75 -10.82 -31.29
C VAL A 386 -16.03 -11.65 -31.31
N GLU A 387 -16.75 -11.70 -32.44
CA GLU A 387 -18.01 -12.44 -32.55
C GLU A 387 -17.80 -13.96 -32.44
N GLU A 388 -16.78 -14.50 -33.07
CA GLU A 388 -16.44 -15.93 -32.98
C GLU A 388 -16.14 -16.33 -31.53
N LEU A 389 -15.26 -15.59 -30.85
CA LEU A 389 -14.92 -15.88 -29.46
C LEU A 389 -16.14 -15.78 -28.55
N VAL A 390 -16.96 -14.74 -28.71
CA VAL A 390 -18.15 -14.54 -27.90
C VAL A 390 -19.15 -15.67 -28.13
N SER A 391 -19.36 -16.09 -29.38
CA SER A 391 -20.25 -17.21 -29.72
C SER A 391 -19.79 -18.52 -29.09
N LEU A 392 -18.50 -18.85 -29.22
CA LEU A 392 -17.90 -20.03 -28.58
C LEU A 392 -18.01 -19.97 -27.05
N PHE A 393 -17.76 -18.81 -26.46
CA PHE A 393 -17.86 -18.61 -25.02
C PHE A 393 -19.31 -18.82 -24.50
N LEU A 394 -20.28 -18.23 -25.18
CA LEU A 394 -21.70 -18.36 -24.81
C LEU A 394 -22.26 -19.78 -25.04
N ALA A 395 -21.70 -20.50 -26.02
CA ALA A 395 -21.99 -21.94 -26.23
C ALA A 395 -21.33 -22.87 -25.20
N GLY A 396 -20.63 -22.31 -24.18
CA GLY A 396 -19.98 -23.11 -23.14
C GLY A 396 -18.72 -23.86 -23.60
N SER A 397 -18.09 -23.43 -24.71
CA SER A 397 -16.88 -24.08 -25.23
C SER A 397 -15.71 -23.99 -24.25
N ASN A 398 -14.89 -25.04 -24.22
CA ASN A 398 -13.68 -25.08 -23.42
C ASN A 398 -12.68 -23.99 -23.84
N ARG A 399 -11.85 -23.54 -22.91
CA ARG A 399 -10.83 -22.51 -23.12
C ARG A 399 -9.88 -22.84 -24.28
N GLU A 400 -9.60 -24.12 -24.51
CA GLU A 400 -8.77 -24.62 -25.63
C GLU A 400 -9.28 -24.18 -27.01
N ARG A 401 -10.60 -23.95 -27.18
CA ARG A 401 -11.18 -23.42 -28.41
C ARG A 401 -11.09 -21.90 -28.54
N LEU A 402 -11.01 -21.18 -27.42
CA LEU A 402 -10.88 -19.73 -27.38
C LEU A 402 -9.43 -19.28 -27.59
N ASP A 403 -8.48 -20.09 -27.10
CA ASP A 403 -7.05 -19.75 -27.09
C ASP A 403 -6.47 -19.49 -28.49
N PRO A 404 -6.77 -20.22 -29.57
CA PRO A 404 -6.25 -19.92 -30.91
C PRO A 404 -6.63 -18.54 -31.43
N ILE A 405 -7.86 -18.08 -31.15
CA ILE A 405 -8.32 -16.74 -31.53
C ILE A 405 -7.53 -15.68 -30.76
N LEU A 406 -7.36 -15.87 -29.47
CA LEU A 406 -6.62 -14.94 -28.62
C LEU A 406 -5.13 -14.92 -28.96
N ASP A 407 -4.53 -16.08 -29.25
CA ASP A 407 -3.12 -16.19 -29.61
C ASP A 407 -2.81 -15.50 -30.94
N SER A 408 -3.74 -15.53 -31.91
CA SER A 408 -3.63 -14.77 -33.14
C SER A 408 -3.62 -13.26 -32.89
N CYS A 409 -4.48 -12.76 -31.97
CA CYS A 409 -4.49 -11.36 -31.58
C CYS A 409 -3.21 -10.96 -30.81
N VAL A 410 -2.70 -11.82 -29.93
CA VAL A 410 -1.42 -11.61 -29.25
C VAL A 410 -0.27 -11.52 -30.26
N ALA A 411 -0.26 -12.37 -31.29
CA ALA A 411 0.76 -12.31 -32.35
C ALA A 411 0.73 -10.99 -33.12
N VAL A 412 -0.47 -10.46 -33.43
CA VAL A 412 -0.62 -9.14 -34.06
C VAL A 412 -0.15 -8.04 -33.11
N TYR A 413 -0.57 -8.07 -31.84
CA TYR A 413 -0.16 -7.10 -30.82
C TYR A 413 1.37 -7.02 -30.69
N MET A 414 2.07 -8.15 -30.69
CA MET A 414 3.54 -8.20 -30.58
C MET A 414 4.26 -7.77 -31.84
N LYS A 415 3.66 -7.99 -33.04
CA LYS A 415 4.31 -7.73 -34.32
C LYS A 415 4.00 -6.36 -34.88
N SER A 416 2.78 -5.85 -34.68
CA SER A 416 2.29 -4.66 -35.35
C SER A 416 2.37 -3.40 -34.49
N LEU A 417 2.48 -3.54 -33.17
CA LEU A 417 2.62 -2.42 -32.26
C LEU A 417 4.06 -2.35 -31.70
N ASP A 418 4.61 -1.14 -31.71
CA ASP A 418 5.80 -0.83 -30.92
C ASP A 418 5.49 -0.82 -29.41
N GLU A 419 6.50 -0.63 -28.57
CA GLU A 419 6.34 -0.67 -27.12
C GLU A 419 5.30 0.33 -26.62
N ASP A 420 5.30 1.56 -27.14
CA ASP A 420 4.35 2.61 -26.75
C ASP A 420 2.93 2.26 -27.19
N GLY A 421 2.77 1.73 -28.40
CA GLY A 421 1.50 1.21 -28.91
C GLY A 421 0.97 0.04 -28.07
N GLN A 422 1.84 -0.85 -27.60
CA GLN A 422 1.48 -1.97 -26.72
C GLN A 422 1.00 -1.49 -25.35
N VAL A 423 1.69 -0.53 -24.76
CA VAL A 423 1.29 0.11 -23.48
C VAL A 423 -0.03 0.84 -23.65
N ALA A 424 -0.16 1.62 -24.73
CA ALA A 424 -1.38 2.38 -25.05
C ALA A 424 -2.58 1.46 -25.24
N PHE A 425 -2.46 0.42 -26.08
CA PHE A 425 -3.53 -0.55 -26.31
C PHE A 425 -3.99 -1.22 -25.02
N LYS A 426 -3.06 -1.78 -24.24
CA LYS A 426 -3.37 -2.44 -22.97
C LYS A 426 -4.00 -1.49 -21.94
N GLY A 427 -3.56 -0.25 -21.92
CA GLY A 427 -4.12 0.84 -21.11
C GLY A 427 -5.58 1.15 -21.49
N LYS A 428 -5.84 1.36 -22.78
CA LYS A 428 -7.18 1.63 -23.34
C LYS A 428 -8.13 0.45 -23.13
N ALA A 429 -7.69 -0.78 -23.36
CA ALA A 429 -8.49 -1.97 -23.13
C ALA A 429 -8.93 -2.10 -21.65
N LYS A 430 -8.02 -1.84 -20.71
CA LYS A 430 -8.35 -1.81 -19.28
C LYS A 430 -9.28 -0.64 -18.93
N ALA A 431 -9.11 0.52 -19.56
CA ALA A 431 -9.98 1.68 -19.37
C ALA A 431 -11.40 1.36 -19.87
N PHE A 432 -11.54 0.76 -21.06
CA PHE A 432 -12.83 0.33 -21.60
C PHE A 432 -13.54 -0.65 -20.65
N LEU A 433 -12.83 -1.69 -20.20
CA LEU A 433 -13.39 -2.68 -19.26
C LEU A 433 -13.91 -2.05 -17.96
N ARG A 434 -13.16 -1.10 -17.40
CA ARG A 434 -13.56 -0.38 -16.17
C ARG A 434 -14.76 0.52 -16.41
N SER A 435 -14.72 1.32 -17.46
CA SER A 435 -15.78 2.28 -17.80
C SER A 435 -17.08 1.56 -18.16
N TYR A 436 -17.01 0.54 -19.02
CA TYR A 436 -18.18 -0.24 -19.37
C TYR A 436 -18.75 -1.03 -18.18
N GLY A 437 -17.89 -1.61 -17.33
CA GLY A 437 -18.30 -2.27 -16.10
C GLY A 437 -19.09 -1.35 -15.14
N PHE A 438 -18.86 -0.05 -15.22
CA PHE A 438 -19.58 0.96 -14.45
C PHE A 438 -20.81 1.49 -15.22
N LEU A 439 -20.62 2.06 -16.39
CA LEU A 439 -21.69 2.66 -17.17
C LEU A 439 -22.79 1.66 -17.55
N GLY A 440 -22.44 0.40 -17.77
CA GLY A 440 -23.41 -0.66 -18.05
C GLY A 440 -24.42 -0.91 -16.93
N ALA A 441 -24.15 -0.42 -15.69
CA ALA A 441 -25.11 -0.48 -14.59
C ALA A 441 -26.06 0.73 -14.53
N ILE A 442 -25.64 1.88 -15.11
CA ILE A 442 -26.35 3.16 -15.02
C ILE A 442 -27.14 3.46 -16.29
N LEU A 443 -26.58 3.10 -17.48
CA LEU A 443 -27.19 3.44 -18.74
C LEU A 443 -28.57 2.79 -18.89
N SER A 444 -29.53 3.61 -19.33
CA SER A 444 -30.91 3.20 -19.61
C SER A 444 -31.05 2.31 -20.87
N TYR A 445 -30.01 2.26 -21.70
CA TYR A 445 -29.95 1.47 -22.93
C TYR A 445 -28.74 0.55 -22.93
N GLY A 446 -28.87 -0.59 -23.59
CA GLY A 446 -27.78 -1.56 -23.74
C GLY A 446 -27.09 -1.39 -25.10
N HIS A 447 -25.80 -1.66 -25.14
CA HIS A 447 -25.02 -1.70 -26.36
C HIS A 447 -24.42 -3.08 -26.56
N ALA A 448 -24.97 -3.87 -27.47
CA ALA A 448 -24.56 -5.25 -27.72
C ALA A 448 -23.08 -5.36 -28.11
N GLU A 449 -22.57 -4.44 -28.93
CA GLU A 449 -21.15 -4.40 -29.30
C GLU A 449 -20.23 -4.14 -28.10
N TRP A 450 -20.60 -3.27 -27.16
CA TRP A 450 -19.81 -3.02 -25.97
C TRP A 450 -19.76 -4.25 -25.06
N GLU A 451 -20.88 -4.98 -24.93
CA GLU A 451 -20.89 -6.22 -24.17
C GLU A 451 -20.01 -7.29 -24.81
N LYS A 452 -20.12 -7.49 -26.14
CA LYS A 452 -19.26 -8.39 -26.90
C LYS A 452 -17.78 -8.06 -26.71
N LEU A 453 -17.44 -6.78 -26.91
CA LEU A 453 -16.05 -6.31 -26.73
C LEU A 453 -15.57 -6.47 -25.29
N SER A 454 -16.43 -6.21 -24.31
CA SER A 454 -16.10 -6.42 -22.89
C SER A 454 -15.80 -7.89 -22.58
N ILE A 455 -16.60 -8.81 -23.12
CA ILE A 455 -16.36 -10.26 -22.98
C ILE A 455 -14.99 -10.61 -23.61
N PHE A 456 -14.78 -10.21 -24.85
CA PHE A 456 -13.55 -10.47 -25.59
C PHE A 456 -12.29 -9.95 -24.88
N LEU A 457 -12.29 -8.66 -24.48
CA LEU A 457 -11.16 -8.03 -23.81
C LEU A 457 -10.87 -8.65 -22.43
N ASN A 458 -11.89 -9.17 -21.73
CA ASN A 458 -11.67 -9.88 -20.47
C ASN A 458 -10.83 -11.16 -20.63
N PHE A 459 -10.84 -11.78 -21.83
CA PHE A 459 -9.97 -12.91 -22.17
C PHE A 459 -8.65 -12.46 -22.77
N LEU A 460 -8.65 -11.44 -23.62
CA LEU A 460 -7.44 -10.98 -24.32
C LEU A 460 -6.45 -10.28 -23.38
N VAL A 461 -6.88 -9.31 -22.57
CA VAL A 461 -5.99 -8.47 -21.74
C VAL A 461 -5.08 -9.28 -20.82
N PRO A 462 -5.53 -10.36 -20.15
CA PRO A 462 -4.65 -11.20 -19.33
C PRO A 462 -3.58 -11.96 -20.12
N LYS A 463 -3.85 -12.24 -21.42
CA LYS A 463 -2.89 -12.93 -22.31
C LYS A 463 -1.85 -12.00 -22.94
N LEU A 464 -2.12 -10.69 -23.01
CA LEU A 464 -1.17 -9.73 -23.56
C LEU A 464 0.10 -9.68 -22.70
N PRO A 465 1.29 -9.95 -23.27
CA PRO A 465 2.53 -9.84 -22.54
C PRO A 465 2.78 -8.40 -22.08
N ALA A 466 3.60 -8.22 -21.06
CA ALA A 466 4.15 -6.91 -20.75
C ALA A 466 5.13 -6.53 -21.87
N PRO A 467 5.21 -5.25 -22.26
CA PRO A 467 6.24 -4.79 -23.17
C PRO A 467 7.62 -5.21 -22.62
N GLN A 468 8.48 -5.75 -23.46
CA GLN A 468 9.85 -6.07 -23.10
C GLN A 468 10.68 -4.79 -23.18
N GLU A 469 10.58 -3.96 -22.16
CA GLU A 469 11.51 -2.85 -22.01
C GLU A 469 12.89 -3.38 -21.65
N ALA A 470 13.91 -2.90 -22.35
CA ALA A 470 15.27 -3.02 -21.86
C ALA A 470 15.32 -2.35 -20.47
N ASP A 471 15.63 -3.11 -19.43
CA ASP A 471 15.76 -2.59 -18.08
C ASP A 471 17.05 -1.75 -17.97
N LEU A 472 16.99 -0.50 -18.41
CA LEU A 472 18.10 0.46 -18.36
C LEU A 472 18.55 0.78 -16.91
N SER A 473 17.95 0.15 -15.91
CA SER A 473 18.39 0.18 -14.53
C SER A 473 18.87 -1.21 -14.02
N ALA A 474 18.99 -2.19 -14.92
CA ALA A 474 19.56 -3.50 -14.57
C ALA A 474 21.00 -3.36 -14.09
N GLY A 475 21.37 -4.05 -13.01
CA GLY A 475 22.71 -4.00 -12.44
C GLY A 475 23.02 -2.78 -11.56
N VAL A 476 22.12 -1.78 -11.44
CA VAL A 476 22.39 -0.61 -10.58
C VAL A 476 22.67 -1.00 -9.12
N LEU A 477 22.00 -2.03 -8.60
CA LEU A 477 22.18 -2.48 -7.22
C LEU A 477 23.53 -3.17 -6.99
N ASP A 478 24.16 -3.71 -8.03
CA ASP A 478 25.47 -4.33 -7.95
C ASP A 478 26.60 -3.29 -7.90
N THR A 479 26.28 -2.03 -8.19
CA THR A 479 27.23 -0.92 -8.30
C THR A 479 27.20 0.05 -7.12
N ILE A 480 26.34 -0.20 -6.14
CA ILE A 480 26.16 0.65 -4.95
C ILE A 480 26.14 -0.18 -3.68
N ASP A 481 26.48 0.45 -2.56
CA ASP A 481 26.26 -0.09 -1.21
C ASP A 481 25.65 0.98 -0.31
N MET A 482 24.99 0.55 0.77
CA MET A 482 24.46 1.47 1.78
C MET A 482 25.57 1.84 2.77
N ASP A 483 26.06 3.07 2.67
CA ASP A 483 27.12 3.59 3.51
C ASP A 483 26.61 3.95 4.91
N SER A 484 25.45 4.61 4.99
CA SER A 484 24.87 4.99 6.28
C SER A 484 23.34 5.00 6.26
N TYR A 485 22.77 4.76 7.44
CA TYR A 485 21.32 4.80 7.67
C TYR A 485 21.01 5.51 8.99
N ARG A 486 20.12 6.50 8.94
CA ARG A 486 19.66 7.26 10.10
C ARG A 486 18.16 7.43 10.06
N VAL A 487 17.54 7.40 11.22
CA VAL A 487 16.10 7.61 11.38
C VAL A 487 15.86 8.71 12.41
N GLU A 488 14.99 9.65 12.08
CA GLU A 488 14.58 10.71 12.99
C GLU A 488 13.06 10.82 13.03
N ALA A 489 12.52 10.92 14.24
CA ALA A 489 11.11 11.29 14.40
C ALA A 489 10.99 12.81 14.27
N ARG A 490 10.11 13.27 13.41
CA ARG A 490 9.66 14.67 13.40
C ARG A 490 8.76 14.96 14.61
N ASP A 491 8.45 16.21 14.79
CA ASP A 491 7.43 16.59 15.76
C ASP A 491 6.09 15.91 15.43
N THR A 492 5.41 15.49 16.49
CA THR A 492 4.07 14.92 16.34
C THR A 492 3.13 15.99 15.80
N LEU A 493 2.51 15.68 14.67
CA LEU A 493 1.55 16.56 14.03
C LEU A 493 0.15 16.28 14.58
N ASN A 494 -0.56 17.34 14.95
CA ASN A 494 -2.01 17.30 15.00
C ASN A 494 -2.51 17.77 13.63
N MET A 495 -2.88 16.83 12.77
CA MET A 495 -3.34 17.14 11.42
C MET A 495 -4.80 17.57 11.48
N SER A 496 -5.03 18.89 11.63
CA SER A 496 -6.38 19.45 11.51
C SER A 496 -6.90 19.28 10.09
N LEU A 497 -8.14 18.82 9.98
CA LEU A 497 -8.87 18.72 8.72
C LEU A 497 -9.80 19.94 8.57
N ASP A 498 -9.91 20.44 7.36
CA ASP A 498 -10.74 21.59 7.07
C ASP A 498 -12.23 21.24 7.19
N ASP A 499 -13.02 22.11 7.77
CA ASP A 499 -14.46 21.95 7.93
C ASP A 499 -15.20 22.32 6.63
N ALA A 500 -14.87 21.62 5.55
CA ALA A 500 -15.45 21.82 4.23
C ALA A 500 -15.81 20.45 3.61
N ASP A 501 -16.80 20.47 2.72
CA ASP A 501 -17.14 19.33 1.89
C ASP A 501 -16.04 19.14 0.83
N ALA A 502 -15.72 17.89 0.50
CA ALA A 502 -14.70 17.59 -0.49
C ALA A 502 -15.33 17.43 -1.89
N ALA A 503 -14.79 18.15 -2.87
CA ALA A 503 -15.16 18.00 -4.26
C ALA A 503 -14.28 16.93 -4.92
N VAL A 504 -14.90 15.92 -5.54
CA VAL A 504 -14.20 14.90 -6.32
C VAL A 504 -14.64 14.94 -7.78
N ALA A 505 -13.68 14.79 -8.69
CA ALA A 505 -13.96 14.73 -10.12
C ALA A 505 -14.71 13.44 -10.49
N PRO A 506 -15.46 13.40 -11.62
CA PRO A 506 -16.06 12.17 -12.14
C PRO A 506 -15.03 11.07 -12.33
N VAL A 507 -15.48 9.82 -12.50
CA VAL A 507 -14.58 8.68 -12.72
C VAL A 507 -13.58 9.02 -13.82
N PRO A 508 -12.27 9.12 -13.51
CA PRO A 508 -11.29 9.44 -14.53
C PRO A 508 -11.24 8.30 -15.53
N LEU A 509 -11.70 8.57 -16.72
CA LEU A 509 -11.51 7.73 -17.89
C LEU A 509 -10.04 7.89 -18.30
N ALA A 510 -9.17 7.07 -17.73
CA ALA A 510 -7.74 7.22 -17.86
C ALA A 510 -7.34 7.31 -19.33
N SER A 511 -6.81 8.46 -19.75
CA SER A 511 -5.93 8.51 -20.90
C SER A 511 -4.75 7.55 -20.60
N ALA A 512 -4.38 6.71 -21.56
CA ALA A 512 -3.10 6.03 -21.50
C ALA A 512 -2.05 7.14 -21.38
N GLY A 513 -1.40 7.25 -20.21
CA GLY A 513 -0.35 8.24 -20.02
C GLY A 513 0.73 7.98 -21.05
N ALA A 514 1.11 9.03 -21.79
CA ALA A 514 2.30 8.97 -22.62
C ALA A 514 3.46 8.58 -21.69
N LYS A 515 4.24 7.59 -22.12
CA LYS A 515 5.45 7.17 -21.42
C LYS A 515 6.42 8.35 -21.49
N ALA A 516 6.94 8.79 -20.35
CA ALA A 516 8.02 9.76 -20.35
C ALA A 516 9.27 9.10 -20.93
N ASP A 517 9.96 9.79 -21.83
CA ASP A 517 11.25 9.34 -22.33
C ASP A 517 12.21 9.06 -21.15
N PRO A 518 13.01 7.98 -21.21
CA PRO A 518 13.94 7.66 -20.13
C PRO A 518 15.00 8.76 -20.01
N GLU A 519 15.12 9.36 -18.82
CA GLU A 519 16.19 10.29 -18.48
C GLU A 519 17.44 9.49 -18.11
N ILE A 520 18.36 9.33 -19.06
CA ILE A 520 19.61 8.59 -18.86
C ILE A 520 20.63 9.49 -18.19
N GLU A 521 21.14 9.06 -17.03
CA GLU A 521 22.19 9.74 -16.28
C GLU A 521 23.27 8.77 -15.79
N ARG A 522 24.46 9.31 -15.53
CA ARG A 522 25.58 8.56 -14.95
C ARG A 522 25.30 8.15 -13.52
N LEU A 523 25.82 6.98 -13.12
CA LEU A 523 25.68 6.45 -11.77
C LEU A 523 26.07 7.48 -10.68
N SER A 524 27.16 8.20 -10.87
CA SER A 524 27.60 9.24 -9.93
C SER A 524 26.58 10.37 -9.74
N ALA A 525 25.92 10.81 -10.82
CA ALA A 525 24.86 11.81 -10.76
C ALA A 525 23.59 11.26 -10.09
N ILE A 526 23.24 10.00 -10.35
CA ILE A 526 22.11 9.31 -9.72
C ILE A 526 22.33 9.12 -8.22
N VAL A 527 23.51 8.66 -7.81
CA VAL A 527 23.89 8.49 -6.39
C VAL A 527 23.86 9.85 -5.69
N LYS A 528 24.40 10.91 -6.32
CA LYS A 528 24.34 12.26 -5.78
C LYS A 528 22.89 12.73 -5.63
N ALA A 529 22.05 12.60 -6.66
CA ALA A 529 20.63 12.98 -6.60
C ALA A 529 19.86 12.19 -5.53
N PHE A 530 20.19 10.90 -5.32
CA PHE A 530 19.60 10.11 -4.25
C PHE A 530 20.02 10.63 -2.87
N ASN A 531 21.29 10.87 -2.68
CA ASN A 531 21.81 11.39 -1.41
C ASN A 531 21.30 12.81 -1.13
N ASP A 532 21.16 13.66 -2.15
CA ASP A 532 20.55 15.00 -2.03
C ASP A 532 19.07 14.94 -1.61
N LEU A 533 18.33 13.92 -2.07
CA LEU A 533 16.91 13.74 -1.72
C LEU A 533 16.69 13.14 -0.33
N PHE A 534 17.56 12.25 0.08
CA PHE A 534 17.40 11.46 1.30
C PHE A 534 18.48 11.67 2.34
N GLY A 535 19.57 12.40 1.98
CA GLY A 535 20.72 12.65 2.82
C GLY A 535 20.70 14.00 3.54
N ASP A 536 19.58 14.76 3.50
CA ASP A 536 19.50 16.17 3.91
C ASP A 536 20.06 16.46 5.32
N ILE A 537 21.34 16.79 5.32
CA ILE A 537 21.97 17.67 6.28
C ILE A 537 22.64 18.73 5.42
N ASP A 538 22.27 20.00 5.62
CA ASP A 538 22.80 21.16 4.89
C ASP A 538 24.33 21.36 5.21
N TRP A 539 25.15 20.54 4.54
CA TRP A 539 26.62 20.57 4.69
C TRP A 539 27.20 21.20 3.44
N LYS A 540 27.62 22.44 3.54
CA LYS A 540 28.24 23.15 2.43
C LYS A 540 29.62 22.62 1.98
N ASP A 541 30.17 21.57 2.64
CA ASP A 541 31.44 20.92 2.28
C ASP A 541 31.45 19.46 2.82
N GLU A 542 30.62 18.57 2.27
CA GLU A 542 30.42 17.19 2.77
C GLU A 542 31.73 16.38 2.92
N ASP A 543 32.58 16.38 1.90
CA ASP A 543 33.81 15.58 1.91
C ASP A 543 34.81 16.03 3.01
N LYS A 544 34.87 17.32 3.30
CA LYS A 544 35.74 17.84 4.35
C LYS A 544 35.23 17.48 5.74
N ILE A 545 33.94 17.59 5.96
CA ILE A 545 33.35 17.36 7.29
C ILE A 545 33.29 15.87 7.61
N MET A 546 32.99 15.02 6.63
CA MET A 546 33.10 13.57 6.81
C MET A 546 34.52 13.15 7.13
N LYS A 547 35.52 13.72 6.47
CA LYS A 547 36.91 13.47 6.77
C LYS A 547 37.28 13.94 8.19
N VAL A 548 36.76 15.07 8.61
CA VAL A 548 36.92 15.58 9.98
C VAL A 548 36.29 14.62 11.00
N ILE A 549 35.08 14.17 10.77
CA ILE A 549 34.35 13.25 11.67
C ILE A 549 34.99 11.86 11.71
N THR A 550 35.41 11.34 10.55
CA THR A 550 35.84 9.94 10.43
C THR A 550 37.36 9.76 10.64
N GLU A 551 38.18 10.79 10.41
CA GLU A 551 39.61 10.70 10.48
C GLU A 551 40.24 11.68 11.50
N GLU A 552 39.92 12.98 11.42
CA GLU A 552 40.60 13.98 12.26
C GLU A 552 40.16 13.92 13.73
N ILE A 553 38.87 13.91 14.01
CA ILE A 553 38.34 13.84 15.39
C ILE A 553 38.80 12.56 16.08
N PRO A 554 38.60 11.34 15.50
CA PRO A 554 39.13 10.12 16.11
C PRO A 554 40.63 10.13 16.34
N ALA A 555 41.41 10.62 15.37
CA ALA A 555 42.86 10.71 15.52
C ALA A 555 43.30 11.64 16.67
N ARG A 556 42.65 12.80 16.83
CA ARG A 556 42.93 13.74 17.93
C ARG A 556 42.44 13.19 19.28
N VAL A 557 41.27 12.55 19.35
CA VAL A 557 40.79 11.91 20.57
C VAL A 557 41.69 10.76 20.99
N ALA A 558 42.18 9.95 20.05
CA ALA A 558 43.12 8.88 20.34
C ALA A 558 44.49 9.38 20.90
N GLN A 559 44.85 10.63 20.67
CA GLN A 559 46.05 11.27 21.20
C GLN A 559 45.85 11.91 22.59
N ASP A 560 44.61 11.98 23.09
CA ASP A 560 44.33 12.53 24.41
C ASP A 560 44.93 11.63 25.51
N LYS A 561 45.77 12.18 26.33
CA LYS A 561 46.52 11.46 27.37
C LYS A 561 45.59 10.84 28.43
N ALA A 562 44.52 11.51 28.80
CA ALA A 562 43.57 10.99 29.79
C ALA A 562 42.81 9.77 29.22
N TYR A 563 42.42 9.85 27.95
CA TYR A 563 41.78 8.74 27.27
C TYR A 563 42.73 7.54 27.06
N GLN A 564 43.98 7.79 26.67
CA GLN A 564 44.99 6.74 26.55
C GLN A 564 45.23 6.02 27.88
N ASN A 565 45.36 6.77 28.98
CA ASN A 565 45.49 6.20 30.31
C ASN A 565 44.24 5.37 30.70
N ALA A 566 43.04 5.85 30.40
CA ALA A 566 41.82 5.11 30.67
C ALA A 566 41.72 3.83 29.84
N GLN A 567 42.15 3.81 28.58
CA GLN A 567 42.24 2.59 27.76
C GLN A 567 43.25 1.56 28.33
N ALA A 568 44.36 2.03 28.86
CA ALA A 568 45.44 1.17 29.35
C ALA A 568 45.14 0.56 30.75
N TYR A 569 44.49 1.34 31.63
CA TYR A 569 44.44 1.03 33.07
C TYR A 569 43.02 1.00 33.66
N SER A 570 41.97 1.25 32.87
CA SER A 570 40.58 1.28 33.36
C SER A 570 39.70 0.30 32.63
N ASP A 571 38.45 0.18 33.11
CA ASP A 571 37.42 -0.59 32.43
C ASP A 571 36.82 0.17 31.24
N GLN A 572 36.01 -0.53 30.43
CA GLN A 572 35.40 0.04 29.23
C GLN A 572 34.46 1.22 29.53
N GLN A 573 33.83 1.27 30.70
CA GLN A 573 32.92 2.36 31.07
C GLN A 573 33.70 3.64 31.38
N ASN A 574 34.78 3.53 32.11
CA ASN A 574 35.66 4.66 32.37
C ASN A 574 36.41 5.11 31.12
N ALA A 575 36.87 4.20 30.27
CA ALA A 575 37.44 4.54 28.97
C ALA A 575 36.44 5.28 28.08
N ARG A 576 35.15 4.89 28.11
CA ARG A 576 34.11 5.60 27.39
C ARG A 576 33.90 7.01 27.93
N LEU A 577 33.83 7.20 29.22
CA LEU A 577 33.67 8.49 29.84
C LEU A 577 34.84 9.45 29.47
N GLU A 578 36.08 8.95 29.50
CA GLU A 578 37.24 9.75 29.11
C GLU A 578 37.28 10.02 27.60
N SER A 579 36.80 9.12 26.75
CA SER A 579 36.61 9.37 25.33
C SER A 579 35.62 10.52 25.08
N ASP A 580 34.48 10.55 25.77
CA ASP A 580 33.47 11.61 25.64
C ASP A 580 34.01 12.98 26.15
N ASN A 581 34.84 12.96 27.20
CA ASN A 581 35.52 14.12 27.70
C ASN A 581 36.58 14.64 26.70
N ALA A 582 37.38 13.74 26.14
CA ALA A 582 38.37 14.06 25.11
C ALA A 582 37.72 14.61 23.84
N LEU A 583 36.64 13.97 23.38
CA LEU A 583 35.82 14.42 22.26
C LEU A 583 35.31 15.85 22.48
N SER A 584 34.83 16.17 23.68
CA SER A 584 34.34 17.51 24.00
C SER A 584 35.44 18.56 23.93
N ARG A 585 36.67 18.21 24.36
CA ARG A 585 37.85 19.08 24.24
C ARG A 585 38.26 19.29 22.78
N VAL A 586 38.34 18.21 22.01
CA VAL A 586 38.75 18.26 20.60
C VAL A 586 37.76 19.08 19.76
N VAL A 587 36.44 18.90 19.95
CA VAL A 587 35.44 19.69 19.22
C VAL A 587 35.48 21.16 19.61
N LEU A 588 35.77 21.48 20.86
CA LEU A 588 35.97 22.86 21.30
C LEU A 588 37.20 23.52 20.66
N ASP A 589 38.31 22.80 20.57
CA ASP A 589 39.55 23.29 19.92
C ASP A 589 39.35 23.50 18.40
N MET A 590 38.39 22.81 17.79
CA MET A 590 38.07 22.95 16.37
C MET A 590 37.02 24.04 16.07
N LEU A 591 36.60 24.81 17.08
CA LEU A 591 35.55 25.83 16.95
C LEU A 591 35.82 26.87 15.86
N SER A 592 37.10 27.31 15.74
CA SER A 592 37.53 28.33 14.76
C SER A 592 37.40 27.85 13.33
N ASP A 593 37.61 26.57 13.09
CA ASP A 593 37.70 25.99 11.75
C ASP A 593 36.38 25.33 11.32
N HIS A 594 35.54 24.88 12.30
CA HIS A 594 34.30 24.14 12.09
C HIS A 594 33.17 24.62 13.00
N THR A 595 32.77 25.87 12.88
CA THR A 595 31.74 26.52 13.73
C THR A 595 30.40 25.79 13.72
N GLU A 596 29.97 25.24 12.58
CA GLU A 596 28.71 24.51 12.47
C GLU A 596 28.74 23.16 13.18
N LEU A 597 29.83 22.43 13.07
CA LEU A 597 30.07 21.18 13.80
C LEU A 597 29.97 21.41 15.32
N TYR A 598 30.60 22.46 15.81
CA TYR A 598 30.54 22.85 17.22
C TYR A 598 29.12 23.22 17.66
N ARG A 599 28.36 23.95 16.82
CA ARG A 599 26.98 24.33 17.11
C ARG A 599 26.09 23.10 17.25
N LEU A 600 26.22 22.16 16.32
CA LEU A 600 25.47 20.88 16.35
C LEU A 600 25.84 20.04 17.58
N PHE A 601 27.14 19.93 17.87
CA PHE A 601 27.64 19.18 19.02
C PHE A 601 27.18 19.79 20.36
N SER A 602 27.09 21.13 20.44
CA SER A 602 26.68 21.84 21.65
C SER A 602 25.14 21.89 21.84
N GLN A 603 24.39 21.98 20.76
CA GLN A 603 22.93 22.18 20.81
C GLN A 603 22.11 20.89 20.63
N ASN A 604 22.71 19.85 20.02
CA ASN A 604 22.04 18.61 19.74
C ASN A 604 22.64 17.45 20.54
N SER A 605 21.97 17.10 21.64
CA SER A 605 22.42 16.01 22.53
C SER A 605 22.47 14.64 21.84
N LYS A 606 21.67 14.42 20.80
CA LYS A 606 21.65 13.17 20.02
C LYS A 606 22.87 13.12 19.10
N PHE A 607 23.19 14.21 18.42
CA PHE A 607 24.40 14.32 17.60
C PHE A 607 25.65 14.14 18.45
N LYS A 608 25.73 14.78 19.62
CA LYS A 608 26.82 14.60 20.57
C LYS A 608 27.03 13.15 20.96
N ARG A 609 25.95 12.44 21.28
CA ARG A 609 26.02 11.01 21.66
C ARG A 609 26.45 10.15 20.49
N TRP A 610 25.87 10.36 19.30
CA TRP A 610 26.22 9.63 18.08
C TRP A 610 27.70 9.81 17.72
N LEU A 611 28.22 11.06 17.72
CA LEU A 611 29.61 11.32 17.45
C LEU A 611 30.53 10.66 18.48
N GLY A 612 30.14 10.66 19.76
CA GLY A 612 30.82 9.92 20.81
C GLY A 612 30.87 8.41 20.56
N ASP A 613 29.78 7.81 20.06
CA ASP A 613 29.72 6.39 19.72
C ASP A 613 30.68 6.07 18.56
N VAL A 614 30.61 6.83 17.47
CA VAL A 614 31.50 6.68 16.30
C VAL A 614 32.96 6.80 16.66
N VAL A 615 33.31 7.81 17.44
CA VAL A 615 34.71 8.05 17.87
C VAL A 615 35.20 6.94 18.78
N PHE A 616 34.39 6.52 19.74
CA PHE A 616 34.75 5.44 20.66
C PHE A 616 34.90 4.10 19.93
N GLU A 617 34.00 3.71 19.05
CA GLU A 617 34.12 2.48 18.24
C GLU A 617 35.45 2.45 17.43
N ARG A 618 35.83 3.59 16.89
CA ARG A 618 37.05 3.70 16.06
C ARG A 618 38.35 3.79 16.85
N THR A 619 38.30 4.28 18.08
CA THR A 619 39.51 4.57 18.87
C THR A 619 39.75 3.59 20.01
N TYR A 620 38.68 2.91 20.52
CA TYR A 620 38.81 1.97 21.64
C TYR A 620 39.42 0.65 21.17
N ARG A 621 40.69 0.38 21.66
CA ARG A 621 41.36 -0.91 21.44
C ARG A 621 41.65 -1.52 22.82
N ARG A 622 40.97 -2.61 23.12
CA ARG A 622 41.22 -3.37 24.35
C ARG A 622 42.57 -4.07 24.23
N GLY A 623 43.56 -3.58 24.94
CA GLY A 623 44.83 -4.21 25.25
C GLY A 623 45.38 -5.20 24.22
N LEU A 624 45.99 -4.74 23.14
CA LEU A 624 46.90 -5.53 22.34
C LEU A 624 48.14 -4.67 22.04
N GLU A 625 49.27 -5.11 22.66
CA GLU A 625 50.66 -4.82 22.36
C GLU A 625 51.12 -3.34 22.45
N ALA A 626 51.75 -3.05 23.58
CA ALA A 626 52.73 -2.00 23.65
C ALA A 626 53.78 -2.22 22.55
N LEU A 627 53.81 -1.32 21.57
CA LEU A 627 54.95 -1.24 20.65
C LEU A 627 56.22 -0.94 21.46
N PRO A 628 57.36 -1.62 21.18
CA PRO A 628 58.59 -1.38 21.87
C PRO A 628 59.05 0.08 21.58
N GLN A 629 59.36 0.79 22.65
CA GLN A 629 60.13 2.02 22.55
C GLN A 629 61.47 1.70 21.90
N GLU A 630 61.71 2.21 20.70
CA GLU A 630 63.06 2.29 20.17
C GLU A 630 63.91 3.16 21.14
N ALA A 631 64.82 2.47 21.80
CA ALA A 631 65.85 3.07 22.60
C ALA A 631 66.71 3.95 21.70
N SER A 632 66.68 5.25 21.89
CA SER A 632 67.68 6.18 21.45
C SER A 632 69.00 5.81 22.20
N ALA A 633 69.93 5.25 21.47
CA ALA A 633 71.32 5.15 21.95
C ALA A 633 72.20 6.08 21.15
N ALA A 634 72.83 7.01 21.88
CA ALA A 634 74.09 7.71 21.70
C ALA A 634 74.51 8.21 20.29
#